data_a7ba028450b191afdbefadbe3bda965d
#
_entry.id   a7ba028450b191afdbefadbe3bda965d
#
_cell.length_a   1.000
_cell.length_b   1.000
_cell.length_c   1.000
_cell.angle_alpha   90.00
_cell.angle_beta   90.00
_cell.angle_gamma   90.00
#
_symmetry.space_group_name_H-M   'P 1'
#
loop_
_entity.id
_entity.type
_entity.pdbx_description
1 polymer ?
#
loop_
_entity_poly.entity_id
_entity_poly.type
_entity_poly.pdbx_seq_one_letter_code
_entity_poly.pdbx_strand_id
1 'polypeptide(L)'
;GAVEALFRFMEGKKDVGMVGARQINFNGTEQISCFRFYRPWTILFRRTLLGRLPVGKRHTDWFLMKDYDRKEPREADWIMGSAMFVRRAAVSTVGPMDTRFFMYMEDVDWCRRFWEKGWKVMHVPSVTIYHYHGKGSARGGFLRSLFMNRLTWYHIVSAVKYFRKYLGKPAPKHQ
;
A
#
# COMPACT_ATOMS: atom_id res chain seq x y z
N GLY A 1 20.48 -6.76 11.05
CA GLY A 1 19.15 -6.19 11.30
C GLY A 1 18.27 -6.12 10.04
N ALA A 2 17.03 -5.69 10.21
CA ALA A 2 16.05 -5.64 9.11
C ALA A 2 16.50 -4.73 7.95
N VAL A 3 17.06 -3.57 8.26
CA VAL A 3 17.55 -2.62 7.24
C VAL A 3 18.65 -3.24 6.39
N GLU A 4 19.60 -3.91 7.03
CA GLU A 4 20.69 -4.57 6.33
C GLU A 4 20.20 -5.72 5.43
N ALA A 5 19.23 -6.51 5.89
CA ALA A 5 18.64 -7.59 5.11
C ALA A 5 17.90 -7.06 3.87
N LEU A 6 17.14 -5.96 3.99
CA LEU A 6 16.49 -5.30 2.86
C LEU A 6 17.52 -4.70 1.90
N PHE A 7 18.60 -4.12 2.41
CA PHE A 7 19.70 -3.59 1.60
C PHE A 7 20.33 -4.72 0.77
N ARG A 8 20.75 -5.82 1.40
CA ARG A 8 21.32 -6.99 0.69
C ARG A 8 20.36 -7.56 -0.36
N PHE A 9 19.07 -7.63 -0.05
CA PHE A 9 18.06 -8.07 -1.01
C PHE A 9 18.05 -7.20 -2.27
N MET A 10 18.19 -5.88 -2.10
CA MET A 10 18.18 -4.93 -3.21
C MET A 10 19.51 -4.87 -3.99
N GLU A 11 20.64 -5.18 -3.35
CA GLU A 11 21.96 -5.12 -4.04
C GLU A 11 21.99 -5.99 -5.31
N GLY A 12 21.45 -7.21 -5.22
CA GLY A 12 21.38 -8.15 -6.34
C GLY A 12 20.29 -7.85 -7.38
N LYS A 13 19.45 -6.83 -7.17
CA LYS A 13 18.27 -6.54 -8.02
C LYS A 13 18.24 -5.07 -8.40
N LYS A 14 18.92 -4.72 -9.49
CA LYS A 14 19.10 -3.31 -9.92
C LYS A 14 17.80 -2.63 -10.37
N ASP A 15 16.80 -3.39 -10.77
CA ASP A 15 15.46 -2.96 -11.21
C ASP A 15 14.49 -2.72 -10.04
N VAL A 16 14.84 -3.16 -8.82
CA VAL A 16 14.02 -2.93 -7.63
C VAL A 16 14.31 -1.55 -7.06
N GLY A 17 13.29 -0.69 -7.06
CA GLY A 17 13.35 0.68 -6.54
C GLY A 17 12.89 0.82 -5.09
N MET A 18 11.96 -0.05 -4.65
CA MET A 18 11.38 0.01 -3.32
C MET A 18 11.05 -1.38 -2.79
N VAL A 19 11.31 -1.59 -1.49
CA VAL A 19 10.93 -2.83 -0.81
C VAL A 19 10.26 -2.55 0.53
N GLY A 20 9.28 -3.40 0.89
CA GLY A 20 8.61 -3.42 2.20
C GLY A 20 8.81 -4.75 2.90
N ALA A 21 8.99 -4.70 4.21
CA ALA A 21 9.11 -5.88 5.06
C ALA A 21 7.74 -6.43 5.47
N ARG A 22 7.71 -7.68 5.93
CA ARG A 22 6.61 -8.24 6.69
C ARG A 22 6.39 -7.44 7.96
N GLN A 23 5.15 -7.08 8.26
CA GLN A 23 4.80 -6.30 9.43
C GLN A 23 4.02 -7.14 10.43
N ILE A 24 4.40 -7.05 11.69
CA ILE A 24 3.77 -7.79 12.79
C ILE A 24 3.33 -6.81 13.87
N ASN A 25 2.11 -6.96 14.36
CA ASN A 25 1.62 -6.26 15.54
C ASN A 25 2.35 -6.74 16.80
N PHE A 26 2.38 -5.92 17.85
CA PHE A 26 2.97 -6.33 19.14
C PHE A 26 2.28 -7.53 19.80
N ASN A 27 1.06 -7.88 19.39
CA ASN A 27 0.37 -9.10 19.82
C ASN A 27 0.70 -10.34 18.96
N GLY A 28 1.70 -10.26 18.10
CA GLY A 28 2.16 -11.36 17.24
C GLY A 28 1.35 -11.58 15.96
N THR A 29 0.24 -10.87 15.74
CA THR A 29 -0.56 -11.03 14.52
C THR A 29 0.07 -10.32 13.33
N GLU A 30 0.03 -10.94 12.14
CA GLU A 30 0.55 -10.34 10.92
C GLU A 30 -0.36 -9.23 10.40
N GLN A 31 0.24 -8.15 9.93
CA GLN A 31 -0.44 -7.08 9.20
C GLN A 31 -0.27 -7.30 7.70
N ILE A 32 -1.34 -7.11 6.94
CA ILE A 32 -1.23 -7.03 5.49
C ILE A 32 -0.57 -5.69 5.17
N SER A 33 0.63 -5.74 4.58
CA SER A 33 1.48 -4.57 4.29
C SER A 33 1.77 -4.37 2.79
N CYS A 34 1.22 -5.25 1.93
CA CYS A 34 1.32 -5.16 0.47
C CYS A 34 -0.05 -5.39 -0.17
N PHE A 35 -0.31 -4.71 -1.30
CA PHE A 35 -1.65 -4.63 -1.87
C PHE A 35 -1.61 -4.44 -3.39
N ARG A 36 -2.78 -4.64 -4.05
CA ARG A 36 -3.05 -4.17 -5.41
C ARG A 36 -3.43 -2.69 -5.42
N PHE A 37 -3.31 -2.03 -6.59
CA PHE A 37 -3.79 -0.65 -6.71
C PHE A 37 -5.28 -0.52 -6.46
N TYR A 38 -5.66 0.60 -5.89
CA TYR A 38 -7.05 0.95 -5.69
C TYR A 38 -7.79 1.07 -7.02
N ARG A 39 -8.96 0.43 -7.10
CA ARG A 39 -9.99 0.73 -8.08
C ARG A 39 -11.05 1.63 -7.45
N PRO A 40 -11.84 2.39 -8.22
CA PRO A 40 -12.82 3.33 -7.64
C PRO A 40 -13.74 2.71 -6.59
N TRP A 41 -14.17 1.46 -6.80
CA TRP A 41 -15.06 0.73 -5.88
C TRP A 41 -14.35 0.02 -4.73
N THR A 42 -13.01 -0.01 -4.68
CA THR A 42 -12.25 -0.68 -3.61
C THR A 42 -12.61 -0.13 -2.23
N ILE A 43 -12.69 1.20 -2.10
CA ILE A 43 -13.05 1.84 -0.83
C ILE A 43 -14.49 1.50 -0.44
N LEU A 44 -15.41 1.50 -1.40
CA LEU A 44 -16.81 1.15 -1.18
C LEU A 44 -16.93 -0.27 -0.61
N PHE A 45 -16.34 -1.27 -1.27
CA PHE A 45 -16.38 -2.66 -0.79
C PHE A 45 -15.69 -2.84 0.57
N ARG A 46 -14.60 -2.14 0.83
CA ARG A 46 -13.88 -2.28 2.10
C ARG A 46 -14.53 -1.56 3.28
N ARG A 47 -15.42 -0.60 3.03
CA ARG A 47 -16.00 0.27 4.07
C ARG A 47 -17.49 0.04 4.29
N THR A 48 -18.17 -0.72 3.43
CA THR A 48 -19.61 -0.97 3.51
C THR A 48 -19.95 -2.46 3.55
N LEU A 49 -21.21 -2.77 3.84
CA LEU A 49 -21.74 -4.13 3.79
C LEU A 49 -21.69 -4.78 2.41
N LEU A 50 -21.56 -3.98 1.34
CA LEU A 50 -21.39 -4.49 -0.03
C LEU A 50 -20.14 -5.37 -0.17
N GLY A 51 -19.12 -5.17 0.67
CA GLY A 51 -17.95 -6.05 0.73
C GLY A 51 -18.23 -7.47 1.19
N ARG A 52 -19.39 -7.75 1.79
CA ARG A 52 -19.83 -9.09 2.19
C ARG A 52 -20.46 -9.88 1.05
N LEU A 53 -20.92 -9.21 0.00
CA LEU A 53 -21.42 -9.85 -1.21
C LEU A 53 -20.30 -10.62 -1.93
N PRO A 54 -20.60 -11.71 -2.66
CA PRO A 54 -19.57 -12.50 -3.36
C PRO A 54 -18.62 -11.67 -4.23
N VAL A 55 -19.16 -10.71 -4.99
CA VAL A 55 -18.39 -9.81 -5.85
C VAL A 55 -17.48 -8.88 -5.02
N GLY A 56 -17.99 -8.31 -3.93
CA GLY A 56 -17.23 -7.44 -3.03
C GLY A 56 -16.14 -8.20 -2.27
N LYS A 57 -16.45 -9.43 -1.82
CA LYS A 57 -15.47 -10.32 -1.18
C LYS A 57 -14.36 -10.69 -2.15
N ARG A 58 -14.69 -11.14 -3.38
CA ARG A 58 -13.69 -11.47 -4.43
C ARG A 58 -12.79 -10.28 -4.74
N HIS A 59 -13.36 -9.08 -4.88
CA HIS A 59 -12.59 -7.87 -5.10
C HIS A 59 -11.66 -7.54 -3.92
N THR A 60 -12.17 -7.65 -2.69
CA THR A 60 -11.38 -7.39 -1.47
C THR A 60 -10.24 -8.39 -1.34
N ASP A 61 -10.48 -9.67 -1.60
CA ASP A 61 -9.46 -10.72 -1.57
C ASP A 61 -8.38 -10.47 -2.63
N TRP A 62 -8.76 -10.06 -3.85
CA TRP A 62 -7.84 -9.62 -4.89
C TRP A 62 -7.01 -8.41 -4.44
N PHE A 63 -7.65 -7.36 -3.91
CA PHE A 63 -6.97 -6.14 -3.45
C PHE A 63 -5.96 -6.42 -2.34
N LEU A 64 -6.28 -7.32 -1.43
CA LEU A 64 -5.45 -7.72 -0.30
C LEU A 64 -4.37 -8.77 -0.68
N MET A 65 -4.25 -9.10 -1.97
CA MET A 65 -3.31 -10.10 -2.46
C MET A 65 -3.41 -11.43 -1.69
N LYS A 66 -4.63 -11.95 -1.46
CA LYS A 66 -4.82 -13.21 -0.74
C LYS A 66 -4.38 -14.44 -1.52
N ASP A 67 -4.10 -14.29 -2.82
CA ASP A 67 -3.45 -15.27 -3.68
C ASP A 67 -1.94 -15.41 -3.40
N TYR A 68 -1.39 -14.53 -2.59
CA TYR A 68 0.01 -14.51 -2.20
C TYR A 68 0.20 -15.15 -0.82
N ASP A 69 0.98 -16.24 -0.75
CA ASP A 69 1.22 -17.01 0.47
C ASP A 69 2.24 -16.38 1.43
N ARG A 70 2.90 -15.29 1.02
CA ARG A 70 3.90 -14.52 1.77
C ARG A 70 5.11 -15.33 2.26
N LYS A 71 5.49 -16.36 1.51
CA LYS A 71 6.71 -17.13 1.79
C LYS A 71 7.91 -16.55 1.08
N GLU A 72 7.74 -16.24 -0.21
CA GLU A 72 8.81 -15.71 -1.07
C GLU A 72 8.57 -14.23 -1.41
N PRO A 73 9.64 -13.46 -1.72
CA PRO A 73 9.49 -12.08 -2.17
C PRO A 73 8.63 -11.98 -3.43
N ARG A 74 7.70 -11.02 -3.45
CA ARG A 74 6.78 -10.82 -4.57
C ARG A 74 6.59 -9.35 -4.89
N GLU A 75 6.41 -9.04 -6.16
CA GLU A 75 5.99 -7.72 -6.64
C GLU A 75 4.60 -7.37 -6.08
N ALA A 76 4.47 -6.14 -5.60
CA ALA A 76 3.21 -5.59 -5.10
C ALA A 76 2.93 -4.26 -5.80
N ASP A 77 1.66 -3.97 -6.07
CA ASP A 77 1.32 -2.69 -6.66
C ASP A 77 1.71 -1.53 -5.73
N TRP A 78 1.47 -1.71 -4.43
CA TRP A 78 1.97 -0.79 -3.41
C TRP A 78 2.18 -1.50 -2.07
N ILE A 79 3.05 -0.91 -1.27
CA ILE A 79 3.38 -1.33 0.10
C ILE A 79 3.06 -0.20 1.08
N MET A 80 2.75 -0.58 2.32
CA MET A 80 2.35 0.36 3.36
C MET A 80 3.49 1.31 3.74
N GLY A 81 3.17 2.62 3.83
CA GLY A 81 4.12 3.70 4.13
C GLY A 81 4.79 3.62 5.50
N SER A 82 4.34 2.72 6.39
CA SER A 82 4.93 2.51 7.72
C SER A 82 6.38 1.98 7.69
N ALA A 83 6.78 1.32 6.59
CA ALA A 83 8.17 0.89 6.37
C ALA A 83 8.43 0.68 4.88
N MET A 84 9.09 1.65 4.29
CA MET A 84 9.54 1.63 2.90
C MET A 84 11.05 1.79 2.88
N PHE A 85 11.76 0.81 2.37
CA PHE A 85 13.18 0.91 2.08
C PHE A 85 13.38 1.21 0.60
N VAL A 86 14.04 2.32 0.27
CA VAL A 86 13.98 2.91 -1.07
C VAL A 86 15.37 3.13 -1.64
N ARG A 87 15.56 2.77 -2.91
CA ARG A 87 16.82 3.01 -3.64
C ARG A 87 16.96 4.49 -3.97
N ARG A 88 18.09 5.09 -3.58
CA ARG A 88 18.38 6.52 -3.85
C ARG A 88 18.28 6.87 -5.34
N ALA A 89 18.83 6.03 -6.23
CA ALA A 89 18.73 6.25 -7.68
C ALA A 89 17.28 6.26 -8.19
N ALA A 90 16.40 5.43 -7.60
CA ALA A 90 14.98 5.44 -7.94
C ALA A 90 14.30 6.74 -7.47
N VAL A 91 14.62 7.22 -6.26
CA VAL A 91 14.11 8.51 -5.77
C VAL A 91 14.52 9.67 -6.68
N SER A 92 15.75 9.65 -7.18
CA SER A 92 16.25 10.71 -8.11
C SER A 92 15.44 10.76 -9.41
N THR A 93 14.88 9.63 -9.88
CA THR A 93 14.09 9.57 -11.13
C THR A 93 12.59 9.75 -10.89
N VAL A 94 12.08 9.31 -9.74
CA VAL A 94 10.64 9.34 -9.39
C VAL A 94 10.27 10.63 -8.67
N GLY A 95 11.19 11.21 -7.94
CA GLY A 95 10.98 12.33 -7.02
C GLY A 95 10.45 11.89 -5.65
N PRO A 96 10.32 12.85 -4.70
CA PRO A 96 9.81 12.60 -3.35
C PRO A 96 8.32 12.28 -3.35
N MET A 97 7.78 11.95 -2.18
CA MET A 97 6.33 11.83 -1.97
C MET A 97 5.61 13.13 -2.33
N ASP A 98 4.41 13.02 -2.91
CA ASP A 98 3.61 14.17 -3.35
C ASP A 98 2.95 14.83 -2.13
N THR A 99 3.37 16.03 -1.79
CA THR A 99 2.90 16.79 -0.61
C THR A 99 1.42 17.19 -0.65
N ARG A 100 0.75 17.01 -1.78
CA ARG A 100 -0.72 17.17 -1.87
C ARG A 100 -1.49 16.15 -1.04
N PHE A 101 -0.85 15.01 -0.72
CA PHE A 101 -1.40 13.99 0.17
C PHE A 101 -0.87 14.24 1.59
N PHE A 102 -1.69 14.84 2.45
CA PHE A 102 -1.31 15.07 3.84
C PHE A 102 -1.23 13.75 4.62
N MET A 103 -2.16 12.85 4.39
CA MET A 103 -2.24 11.53 5.03
C MET A 103 -3.10 10.61 4.17
N TYR A 104 -2.70 9.33 4.05
CA TYR A 104 -3.28 8.31 3.18
C TYR A 104 -3.09 8.61 1.69
N MET A 105 -2.93 7.57 0.89
CA MET A 105 -2.68 7.58 -0.55
C MET A 105 -1.31 8.15 -0.99
N GLU A 106 -0.51 8.74 -0.09
CA GLU A 106 0.86 9.17 -0.39
C GLU A 106 1.75 7.98 -0.76
N ASP A 107 1.60 6.87 -0.03
CA ASP A 107 2.30 5.61 -0.26
C ASP A 107 1.84 4.93 -1.56
N VAL A 108 0.54 4.90 -1.81
CA VAL A 108 -0.05 4.37 -3.05
C VAL A 108 0.42 5.17 -4.26
N ASP A 109 0.39 6.50 -4.16
CA ASP A 109 0.85 7.42 -5.22
C ASP A 109 2.34 7.22 -5.51
N TRP A 110 3.15 7.13 -4.46
CA TRP A 110 4.59 6.99 -4.62
C TRP A 110 4.96 5.66 -5.26
N CYS A 111 4.40 4.55 -4.79
CA CYS A 111 4.58 3.23 -5.40
C CYS A 111 4.14 3.22 -6.87
N ARG A 112 2.99 3.86 -7.20
CA ARG A 112 2.53 3.96 -8.58
C ARG A 112 3.52 4.70 -9.47
N ARG A 113 4.09 5.80 -9.01
CA ARG A 113 5.12 6.54 -9.77
C ARG A 113 6.41 5.74 -9.95
N PHE A 114 6.77 4.87 -8.98
CA PHE A 114 7.87 3.92 -9.15
C PHE A 114 7.60 3.00 -10.34
N TRP A 115 6.43 2.36 -10.38
CA TRP A 115 6.02 1.51 -11.49
C TRP A 115 5.96 2.26 -12.83
N GLU A 116 5.42 3.48 -12.86
CA GLU A 116 5.36 4.33 -14.06
C GLU A 116 6.74 4.70 -14.61
N LYS A 117 7.79 4.63 -13.77
CA LYS A 117 9.19 4.86 -14.12
C LYS A 117 10.00 3.57 -14.32
N GLY A 118 9.35 2.42 -14.37
CA GLY A 118 9.99 1.12 -14.59
C GLY A 118 10.70 0.53 -13.36
N TRP A 119 10.53 1.12 -12.16
CA TRP A 119 11.07 0.59 -10.93
C TRP A 119 10.08 -0.38 -10.27
N LYS A 120 10.57 -1.55 -9.89
CA LYS A 120 9.78 -2.54 -9.15
C LYS A 120 9.58 -2.16 -7.69
N VAL A 121 8.38 -2.43 -7.19
CA VAL A 121 8.02 -2.38 -5.77
C VAL A 121 7.79 -3.81 -5.29
N MET A 122 8.50 -4.23 -4.23
CA MET A 122 8.44 -5.61 -3.77
C MET A 122 8.13 -5.73 -2.28
N HIS A 123 7.40 -6.77 -1.92
CA HIS A 123 7.26 -7.22 -0.54
C HIS A 123 8.25 -8.34 -0.25
N VAL A 124 9.00 -8.22 0.86
CA VAL A 124 10.07 -9.15 1.27
C VAL A 124 9.69 -9.78 2.61
N PRO A 125 8.98 -10.92 2.61
CA PRO A 125 8.41 -11.52 3.82
C PRO A 125 9.45 -12.15 4.75
N SER A 126 10.65 -12.47 4.25
CA SER A 126 11.77 -12.98 5.05
C SER A 126 12.32 -11.96 6.06
N VAL A 127 12.03 -10.66 5.84
CA VAL A 127 12.41 -9.58 6.76
C VAL A 127 11.18 -9.13 7.53
N THR A 128 11.25 -9.16 8.84
CA THR A 128 10.14 -8.81 9.73
C THR A 128 10.44 -7.53 10.51
N ILE A 129 9.43 -6.68 10.64
CA ILE A 129 9.42 -5.51 11.52
C ILE A 129 8.17 -5.50 12.39
N TYR A 130 8.27 -4.88 13.56
CA TYR A 130 7.12 -4.65 14.43
C TYR A 130 6.55 -3.25 14.17
N HIS A 131 5.22 -3.19 13.97
CA HIS A 131 4.55 -1.92 13.72
C HIS A 131 3.23 -1.84 14.48
N TYR A 132 3.01 -0.75 15.22
CA TYR A 132 1.73 -0.49 15.88
C TYR A 132 0.70 0.09 14.91
N HIS A 133 -0.22 -0.76 14.45
CA HIS A 133 -1.28 -0.32 13.54
C HIS A 133 -2.53 0.12 14.27
N GLY A 134 -2.67 1.42 14.49
CA GLY A 134 -3.78 2.01 15.26
C GLY A 134 -5.16 1.99 14.60
N LYS A 135 -5.28 1.59 13.31
CA LYS A 135 -6.55 1.58 12.50
C LYS A 135 -7.39 2.87 12.68
N GLY A 136 -6.73 4.01 12.79
CA GLY A 136 -7.35 5.28 13.21
C GLY A 136 -8.58 5.69 12.39
N SER A 137 -8.55 5.54 11.06
CA SER A 137 -9.66 5.90 10.17
C SER A 137 -10.86 4.94 10.20
N ALA A 138 -10.74 3.77 10.84
CA ALA A 138 -11.78 2.74 10.87
C ALA A 138 -12.47 2.60 12.24
N ARG A 139 -12.04 3.36 13.25
CA ARG A 139 -12.61 3.29 14.61
C ARG A 139 -14.06 3.80 14.62
N GLY A 140 -14.96 3.03 15.22
CA GLY A 140 -16.35 3.43 15.46
C GLY A 140 -17.35 3.06 14.35
N GLY A 141 -16.96 2.27 13.35
CA GLY A 141 -17.83 1.90 12.22
C GLY A 141 -17.93 2.98 11.14
N PHE A 142 -18.43 2.61 9.94
CA PHE A 142 -18.38 3.51 8.77
C PHE A 142 -19.18 4.80 8.96
N LEU A 143 -20.44 4.70 9.33
CA LEU A 143 -21.31 5.88 9.46
C LEU A 143 -20.84 6.83 10.57
N ARG A 144 -20.54 6.29 11.76
CA ARG A 144 -20.03 7.10 12.87
C ARG A 144 -18.67 7.73 12.55
N SER A 145 -17.78 7.01 11.88
CA SER A 145 -16.47 7.53 11.50
C SER A 145 -16.57 8.63 10.46
N LEU A 146 -17.58 8.60 9.58
CA LEU A 146 -17.82 9.64 8.58
C LEU A 146 -18.14 11.01 9.23
N PHE A 147 -18.90 11.01 10.34
CA PHE A 147 -19.30 12.26 11.00
C PHE A 147 -18.35 12.71 12.10
N MET A 148 -17.62 11.80 12.74
CA MET A 148 -16.85 12.11 13.97
C MET A 148 -15.34 11.88 13.84
N ASN A 149 -14.84 11.32 12.74
CA ASN A 149 -13.41 10.96 12.63
C ASN A 149 -12.70 11.76 11.55
N ARG A 150 -11.87 12.73 11.96
CA ARG A 150 -11.06 13.55 11.05
C ARG A 150 -10.16 12.72 10.12
N LEU A 151 -9.65 11.58 10.59
CA LEU A 151 -8.82 10.68 9.78
C LEU A 151 -9.60 10.05 8.63
N THR A 152 -10.90 9.82 8.81
CA THR A 152 -11.79 9.35 7.72
C THR A 152 -11.88 10.40 6.61
N TRP A 153 -12.02 11.68 6.99
CA TRP A 153 -12.05 12.78 6.02
C TRP A 153 -10.73 12.96 5.29
N TYR A 154 -9.59 12.87 5.97
CA TYR A 154 -8.28 12.88 5.29
C TYR A 154 -8.18 11.73 4.28
N HIS A 155 -8.65 10.53 4.63
CA HIS A 155 -8.65 9.40 3.71
C HIS A 155 -9.55 9.65 2.48
N ILE A 156 -10.75 10.20 2.66
CA ILE A 156 -11.68 10.53 1.57
C ILE A 156 -11.06 11.58 0.65
N VAL A 157 -10.57 12.69 1.21
CA VAL A 157 -9.96 13.77 0.43
C VAL A 157 -8.75 13.28 -0.35
N SER A 158 -7.88 12.50 0.27
CA SER A 158 -6.70 11.94 -0.40
C SER A 158 -7.10 10.93 -1.49
N ALA A 159 -8.13 10.12 -1.26
CA ALA A 159 -8.65 9.21 -2.28
C ALA A 159 -9.22 9.97 -3.50
N VAL A 160 -9.98 11.03 -3.26
CA VAL A 160 -10.49 11.89 -4.37
C VAL A 160 -9.33 12.51 -5.15
N LYS A 161 -8.31 13.06 -4.45
CA LYS A 161 -7.11 13.61 -5.10
C LYS A 161 -6.39 12.54 -5.94
N TYR A 162 -6.23 11.33 -5.40
CA TYR A 162 -5.58 10.22 -6.08
C TYR A 162 -6.32 9.83 -7.36
N PHE A 163 -7.64 9.59 -7.28
CA PHE A 163 -8.43 9.21 -8.45
C PHE A 163 -8.51 10.33 -9.49
N ARG A 164 -8.57 11.61 -9.09
CA ARG A 164 -8.49 12.74 -10.03
C ARG A 164 -7.14 12.84 -10.72
N LYS A 165 -6.03 12.63 -9.99
CA LYS A 165 -4.67 12.65 -10.55
C LYS A 165 -4.48 11.57 -11.64
N TYR A 166 -5.13 10.44 -11.46
CA TYR A 166 -4.99 9.28 -12.35
C TYR A 166 -6.24 8.99 -13.20
N LEU A 167 -7.13 9.95 -13.31
CA LEU A 167 -8.33 9.80 -14.16
C LEU A 167 -7.91 9.54 -15.62
N GLY A 168 -8.48 8.49 -16.22
CA GLY A 168 -8.15 8.08 -17.60
C GLY A 168 -6.79 7.39 -17.77
N LYS A 169 -5.99 7.27 -16.72
CA LYS A 169 -4.69 6.59 -16.78
C LYS A 169 -4.81 5.15 -16.26
N PRO A 170 -4.49 4.14 -17.06
CA PRO A 170 -4.49 2.75 -16.58
C PRO A 170 -3.49 2.58 -15.43
N ALA A 171 -3.74 1.61 -14.55
CA ALA A 171 -2.73 1.24 -13.57
C ALA A 171 -1.52 0.63 -14.30
N PRO A 172 -0.29 0.91 -13.83
CA PRO A 172 0.90 0.28 -14.38
C PRO A 172 0.76 -1.25 -14.33
N LYS A 173 1.22 -1.93 -15.36
CA LYS A 173 1.31 -3.39 -15.37
C LYS A 173 2.67 -3.79 -14.81
N HIS A 174 2.71 -4.87 -14.07
CA HIS A 174 3.95 -5.57 -13.74
C HIS A 174 4.53 -6.16 -15.04
N GLN A 175 5.81 -5.94 -15.27
CA GLN A 175 6.51 -6.49 -16.43
C GLN A 175 6.90 -7.94 -16.17
#